data_659c7d9216c75c9344be3cbbf842ff9c
#
_entry.id   659c7d9216c75c9344be3cbbf842ff9c
#
_cell.length_a   1.000
_cell.length_b   1.000
_cell.length_c   1.000
_cell.angle_alpha   90.00
_cell.angle_beta   90.00
_cell.angle_gamma   90.00
#
_symmetry.space_group_name_H-M   'P 1'
#
loop_
_entity.id
_entity.type
_entity.pdbx_description
1 polymer ?
#
loop_
_entity_poly.entity_id
_entity_poly.type
_entity_poly.pdbx_seq_one_letter_code
_entity_poly.pdbx_strand_id
1 'polypeptide(L)'
;KDEQDIADSPKQNMSTVKPGDIKFRDLNGDKIIDEFDKKAIGYSSQVPEIYYSINLGIEYKGIGIYALVQGTGNYYAIAYPSSLFGPLTGNTSISEYYYNNRWTPETPNAKFPRLSQGTNANNFNDNTVWLTNKSFLKLRHAELYYKFSKKLLASTPLQSAKLYVRASDFILFDHVDVCDPDAMGTSHPIPASIQVGFSVGF
;
A
#
# COMPACT_ATOMS: atom_id res chain seq x y z
N LYS A 1 18.33 11.96 -18.53
CA LYS A 1 17.37 11.93 -19.66
C LYS A 1 18.02 11.28 -20.88
N ASP A 2 19.19 11.75 -21.27
CA ASP A 2 19.99 11.30 -22.42
C ASP A 2 21.47 11.18 -22.04
N GLU A 3 22.34 10.84 -22.98
CA GLU A 3 23.78 10.66 -22.75
C GLU A 3 24.47 11.99 -22.35
N GLN A 4 23.97 13.13 -22.85
CA GLN A 4 24.52 14.42 -22.48
C GLN A 4 24.20 14.77 -21.03
N ASP A 5 22.94 14.51 -20.58
CA ASP A 5 22.55 14.71 -19.19
C ASP A 5 23.38 13.82 -18.23
N ILE A 6 23.75 12.61 -18.67
CA ILE A 6 24.64 11.74 -17.89
C ILE A 6 26.05 12.34 -17.80
N ALA A 7 26.61 12.81 -18.93
CA ALA A 7 27.93 13.39 -18.97
C ALA A 7 28.07 14.66 -18.12
N ASP A 8 27.01 15.47 -18.06
CA ASP A 8 26.95 16.72 -17.30
C ASP A 8 26.58 16.54 -15.81
N SER A 9 26.33 15.31 -15.39
CA SER A 9 25.87 14.99 -14.01
C SER A 9 27.01 14.47 -13.14
N PRO A 10 26.88 14.55 -11.79
CA PRO A 10 27.77 13.86 -10.87
C PRO A 10 27.88 12.37 -11.19
N LYS A 11 29.07 11.83 -11.06
CA LYS A 11 29.33 10.42 -11.38
C LYS A 11 28.65 9.50 -10.39
N GLN A 12 27.80 8.60 -10.88
CA GLN A 12 27.15 7.57 -10.05
C GLN A 12 27.97 6.27 -10.08
N ASN A 13 28.53 5.88 -8.92
CA ASN A 13 29.47 4.75 -8.85
C ASN A 13 28.80 3.38 -8.56
N MET A 14 27.47 3.34 -8.40
CA MET A 14 26.76 2.11 -8.03
C MET A 14 26.66 1.08 -9.17
N SER A 15 26.50 1.55 -10.41
CA SER A 15 26.54 0.73 -11.64
C SER A 15 26.72 1.63 -12.87
N THR A 16 26.96 1.04 -14.04
CA THR A 16 26.97 1.77 -15.31
C THR A 16 25.61 2.37 -15.59
N VAL A 17 25.55 3.69 -15.66
CA VAL A 17 24.31 4.46 -15.87
C VAL A 17 23.99 4.56 -17.35
N LYS A 18 22.70 4.49 -17.69
CA LYS A 18 22.19 4.68 -19.05
C LYS A 18 20.99 5.64 -19.02
N PRO A 19 20.62 6.25 -20.17
CA PRO A 19 19.39 7.04 -20.24
C PRO A 19 18.18 6.30 -19.68
N GLY A 20 17.40 7.00 -18.85
CA GLY A 20 16.26 6.41 -18.14
C GLY A 20 16.57 5.74 -16.80
N ASP A 21 17.82 5.70 -16.38
CA ASP A 21 18.18 5.32 -15.01
C ASP A 21 17.92 6.46 -14.02
N ILE A 22 17.78 6.11 -12.74
CA ILE A 22 17.56 7.07 -11.67
C ILE A 22 18.80 7.95 -11.52
N LYS A 23 18.59 9.27 -11.53
CA LYS A 23 19.58 10.29 -11.25
C LYS A 23 19.50 10.70 -9.80
N PHE A 24 20.55 10.42 -9.04
CA PHE A 24 20.64 10.80 -7.64
C PHE A 24 21.15 12.24 -7.49
N ARG A 25 20.84 12.83 -6.37
CA ARG A 25 21.31 14.17 -6.00
C ARG A 25 22.59 14.07 -5.19
N ASP A 26 23.61 14.77 -5.62
CA ASP A 26 24.81 15.02 -4.84
C ASP A 26 24.45 15.93 -3.65
N LEU A 27 24.58 15.41 -2.45
CA LEU A 27 24.20 16.09 -1.21
C LEU A 27 25.39 16.77 -0.53
N ASN A 28 26.60 16.26 -0.75
CA ASN A 28 27.83 16.80 -0.16
C ASN A 28 28.59 17.76 -1.09
N GLY A 29 28.29 17.76 -2.40
CA GLY A 29 28.85 18.65 -3.41
C GLY A 29 30.20 18.22 -3.98
N ASP A 30 30.60 16.95 -3.81
CA ASP A 30 31.89 16.43 -4.26
C ASP A 30 31.87 15.91 -5.70
N LYS A 31 30.72 15.96 -6.40
CA LYS A 31 30.43 15.47 -7.76
C LYS A 31 30.53 13.96 -7.94
N ILE A 32 30.46 13.20 -6.87
CA ILE A 32 30.40 11.75 -6.86
C ILE A 32 29.17 11.34 -6.08
N ILE A 33 28.36 10.44 -6.60
CA ILE A 33 27.21 9.87 -5.87
C ILE A 33 27.65 8.56 -5.23
N ASP A 34 27.68 8.55 -3.90
CA ASP A 34 28.09 7.40 -3.12
C ASP A 34 27.33 7.32 -1.76
N GLU A 35 27.94 6.67 -0.79
CA GLU A 35 27.33 6.47 0.54
C GLU A 35 27.16 7.75 1.36
N PHE A 36 27.92 8.79 1.06
CA PHE A 36 27.83 10.08 1.74
C PHE A 36 26.66 10.95 1.25
N ASP A 37 26.00 10.55 0.16
CA ASP A 37 24.81 11.20 -0.38
C ASP A 37 23.50 10.65 0.19
N LYS A 38 23.56 9.93 1.30
CA LYS A 38 22.38 9.40 1.98
C LYS A 38 21.88 10.37 3.05
N LYS A 39 20.58 10.52 3.13
CA LYS A 39 19.91 11.35 4.14
C LYS A 39 18.77 10.59 4.79
N ALA A 40 18.69 10.65 6.12
CA ALA A 40 17.52 10.17 6.83
C ALA A 40 16.28 11.00 6.48
N ILE A 41 15.19 10.34 6.11
CA ILE A 41 13.93 11.00 5.69
C ILE A 41 12.90 11.06 6.83
N GLY A 42 13.19 10.46 7.97
CA GLY A 42 12.41 10.62 9.20
C GLY A 42 11.10 9.82 9.28
N TYR A 43 10.91 8.83 8.42
CA TYR A 43 9.70 8.00 8.42
C TYR A 43 9.98 6.57 8.84
N SER A 44 9.02 5.95 9.56
CA SER A 44 9.12 4.53 9.90
C SER A 44 8.86 3.65 8.67
N SER A 45 9.70 2.64 8.48
CA SER A 45 9.60 1.68 7.37
C SER A 45 9.04 0.31 7.78
N GLN A 46 8.97 0.02 9.07
CA GLN A 46 8.57 -1.30 9.59
C GLN A 46 7.21 -1.28 10.25
N VAL A 47 6.91 -0.25 11.02
CA VAL A 47 5.64 -0.08 11.71
C VAL A 47 5.15 1.35 11.55
N PRO A 48 3.83 1.58 11.41
CA PRO A 48 3.27 2.91 11.43
C PRO A 48 3.61 3.64 12.74
N GLU A 49 3.92 4.93 12.65
CA GLU A 49 4.11 5.76 13.84
C GLU A 49 2.78 6.10 14.52
N ILE A 50 1.71 6.17 13.74
CA ILE A 50 0.37 6.50 14.23
C ILE A 50 -0.60 5.38 13.87
N TYR A 51 -1.29 4.86 14.88
CA TYR A 51 -2.46 4.02 14.73
C TYR A 51 -3.67 4.72 15.30
N TYR A 52 -4.78 4.69 14.59
CA TYR A 52 -6.03 5.25 15.07
C TYR A 52 -7.21 4.36 14.69
N SER A 53 -8.23 4.39 15.54
CA SER A 53 -9.49 3.71 15.28
C SER A 53 -10.66 4.46 15.88
N ILE A 54 -11.81 4.36 15.23
CA ILE A 54 -13.07 4.92 15.69
C ILE A 54 -14.11 3.81 15.66
N ASN A 55 -14.74 3.58 16.82
CA ASN A 55 -15.89 2.70 16.97
C ASN A 55 -17.14 3.54 17.10
N LEU A 56 -18.14 3.27 16.28
CA LEU A 56 -19.45 3.90 16.33
C LEU A 56 -20.52 2.84 16.42
N GLY A 57 -21.49 3.03 17.31
CA GLY A 57 -22.62 2.13 17.44
C GLY A 57 -23.87 2.89 17.88
N ILE A 58 -24.98 2.63 17.20
CA ILE A 58 -26.29 3.17 17.53
C ILE A 58 -27.31 2.04 17.41
N GLU A 59 -28.22 1.95 18.37
CA GLU A 59 -29.35 1.03 18.31
C GLU A 59 -30.64 1.78 18.70
N TYR A 60 -31.70 1.57 17.91
CA TYR A 60 -33.02 2.10 18.20
C TYR A 60 -34.11 1.11 17.79
N LYS A 61 -34.97 0.76 18.73
CA LYS A 61 -36.10 -0.17 18.51
C LYS A 61 -35.70 -1.50 17.84
N GLY A 62 -34.52 -2.01 18.19
CA GLY A 62 -34.02 -3.28 17.66
C GLY A 62 -33.24 -3.16 16.33
N ILE A 63 -33.29 -2.05 15.65
CA ILE A 63 -32.41 -1.79 14.51
C ILE A 63 -31.14 -1.14 15.05
N GLY A 64 -29.98 -1.69 14.67
CA GLY A 64 -28.70 -1.12 15.07
C GLY A 64 -27.71 -1.10 13.92
N ILE A 65 -26.83 -0.11 14.00
CA ILE A 65 -25.68 0.05 13.12
C ILE A 65 -24.43 0.08 13.99
N TYR A 66 -23.42 -0.65 13.58
CA TYR A 66 -22.09 -0.63 14.18
C TYR A 66 -21.06 -0.44 13.07
N ALA A 67 -20.03 0.38 13.32
CA ALA A 67 -18.91 0.55 12.42
C ALA A 67 -17.59 0.70 13.18
N LEU A 68 -16.56 0.01 12.71
CA LEU A 68 -15.17 0.17 13.12
C LEU A 68 -14.37 0.68 11.92
N VAL A 69 -13.87 1.88 12.05
CA VAL A 69 -12.93 2.48 11.10
C VAL A 69 -11.55 2.48 11.73
N GLN A 70 -10.54 2.04 11.00
CA GLN A 70 -9.16 1.97 11.46
C GLN A 70 -8.22 2.51 10.39
N GLY A 71 -7.18 3.20 10.80
CA GLY A 71 -6.16 3.70 9.90
C GLY A 71 -4.79 3.81 10.52
N THR A 72 -3.84 4.13 9.67
CA THR A 72 -2.44 4.36 10.03
C THR A 72 -1.97 5.68 9.45
N GLY A 73 -1.00 6.31 10.09
CA GLY A 73 -0.36 7.53 9.64
C GLY A 73 1.15 7.44 9.79
N ASN A 74 1.87 8.29 9.07
CA ASN A 74 3.33 8.32 9.04
C ASN A 74 3.94 6.92 8.82
N TYR A 75 3.45 6.25 7.79
CA TYR A 75 3.90 4.92 7.43
C TYR A 75 4.41 4.91 6.00
N TYR A 76 5.71 4.70 5.84
CA TYR A 76 6.38 4.65 4.56
C TYR A 76 7.20 3.37 4.46
N ALA A 77 7.30 2.83 3.27
CA ALA A 77 8.13 1.66 2.99
C ALA A 77 8.75 1.79 1.61
N ILE A 78 9.91 1.17 1.44
CA ILE A 78 10.49 0.95 0.12
C ILE A 78 9.69 -0.15 -0.57
N ALA A 79 8.96 0.21 -1.61
CA ALA A 79 8.04 -0.67 -2.32
C ALA A 79 8.66 -1.18 -3.63
N TYR A 80 9.66 -2.05 -3.54
CA TYR A 80 10.13 -2.82 -4.69
C TYR A 80 10.26 -4.31 -4.37
N PRO A 81 9.18 -5.00 -4.06
CA PRO A 81 9.25 -6.44 -4.09
C PRO A 81 9.69 -6.86 -5.49
N SER A 82 10.70 -7.71 -5.56
CA SER A 82 11.34 -8.11 -6.82
C SER A 82 10.37 -8.61 -7.90
N SER A 83 9.24 -9.16 -7.49
CA SER A 83 8.18 -9.61 -8.37
C SER A 83 7.32 -8.51 -9.02
N LEU A 84 7.32 -7.29 -8.46
CA LEU A 84 6.50 -6.18 -8.98
C LEU A 84 7.33 -5.12 -9.69
N PHE A 85 8.51 -4.79 -9.18
CA PHE A 85 9.32 -3.64 -9.62
C PHE A 85 10.79 -3.99 -9.87
N GLY A 86 11.23 -5.21 -9.59
CA GLY A 86 12.63 -5.59 -9.71
C GLY A 86 13.13 -5.64 -11.15
N PRO A 87 14.47 -5.72 -11.35
CA PRO A 87 15.05 -5.92 -12.66
C PRO A 87 14.65 -7.28 -13.21
N LEU A 88 14.61 -7.39 -14.54
CA LEU A 88 14.37 -8.68 -15.22
C LEU A 88 15.58 -9.60 -15.01
N THR A 89 15.44 -10.60 -14.16
CA THR A 89 16.47 -11.61 -13.88
C THR A 89 15.91 -13.00 -14.10
N GLY A 90 16.66 -13.83 -14.83
CA GLY A 90 16.20 -15.19 -15.17
C GLY A 90 14.88 -15.14 -15.95
N ASN A 91 13.88 -15.91 -15.48
CA ASN A 91 12.54 -15.98 -16.07
C ASN A 91 11.50 -15.16 -15.28
N THR A 92 11.91 -14.12 -14.56
CA THR A 92 10.98 -13.27 -13.82
C THR A 92 10.23 -12.32 -14.75
N SER A 93 9.02 -11.95 -14.35
CA SER A 93 8.20 -10.92 -14.99
C SER A 93 8.09 -9.70 -14.05
N ILE A 94 7.55 -8.62 -14.57
CA ILE A 94 7.24 -7.41 -13.82
C ILE A 94 5.74 -7.16 -13.86
N SER A 95 5.24 -6.29 -12.96
CA SER A 95 3.85 -5.87 -13.00
C SER A 95 3.55 -5.05 -14.25
N GLU A 96 2.32 -5.18 -14.77
CA GLU A 96 1.80 -4.32 -15.84
C GLU A 96 1.86 -2.85 -15.45
N TYR A 97 1.62 -2.55 -14.18
CA TYR A 97 1.71 -1.19 -13.65
C TYR A 97 3.11 -0.59 -13.83
N TYR A 98 4.18 -1.34 -13.49
CA TYR A 98 5.55 -0.88 -13.73
C TYR A 98 5.81 -0.73 -15.24
N TYR A 99 5.43 -1.74 -16.02
CA TYR A 99 5.62 -1.71 -17.47
C TYR A 99 5.01 -0.47 -18.11
N ASN A 100 3.79 -0.12 -17.76
CA ASN A 100 3.07 1.02 -18.33
C ASN A 100 3.57 2.38 -17.84
N ASN A 101 4.20 2.44 -16.67
CA ASN A 101 4.68 3.68 -16.05
C ASN A 101 6.22 3.81 -16.05
N ARG A 102 6.93 2.97 -16.81
CA ARG A 102 8.38 3.02 -16.95
C ARG A 102 8.83 4.12 -17.90
N TRP A 103 10.06 4.53 -17.74
CA TRP A 103 10.71 5.40 -18.67
C TRP A 103 10.95 4.70 -20.03
N THR A 104 10.67 5.42 -21.12
CA THR A 104 11.07 5.13 -22.48
C THR A 104 11.50 6.45 -23.16
N PRO A 105 12.17 6.44 -24.31
CA PRO A 105 12.48 7.67 -25.02
C PRO A 105 11.24 8.54 -25.33
N GLU A 106 10.07 7.89 -25.51
CA GLU A 106 8.78 8.54 -25.79
C GLU A 106 8.10 9.05 -24.50
N THR A 107 8.49 8.52 -23.33
CA THR A 107 7.93 8.87 -22.02
C THR A 107 9.02 9.34 -21.04
N PRO A 108 9.73 10.45 -21.32
CA PRO A 108 10.90 10.87 -20.54
C PRO A 108 10.58 11.33 -19.11
N ASN A 109 9.31 11.61 -18.80
CA ASN A 109 8.84 12.03 -17.48
C ASN A 109 8.06 10.90 -16.75
N ALA A 110 8.34 9.65 -17.08
CA ALA A 110 7.68 8.50 -16.45
C ALA A 110 7.97 8.41 -14.94
N LYS A 111 7.08 7.73 -14.22
CA LYS A 111 7.17 7.55 -12.77
C LYS A 111 8.35 6.65 -12.36
N PHE A 112 8.66 5.65 -13.16
CA PHE A 112 9.66 4.63 -12.86
C PHE A 112 10.81 4.67 -13.86
N PRO A 113 12.00 4.18 -13.48
CA PRO A 113 13.15 4.08 -14.38
C PRO A 113 12.88 3.10 -15.53
N ARG A 114 13.78 3.12 -16.51
CA ARG A 114 13.76 2.14 -17.60
C ARG A 114 13.80 0.70 -17.08
N LEU A 115 13.30 -0.23 -17.86
CA LEU A 115 13.53 -1.64 -17.61
C LEU A 115 15.02 -1.98 -17.75
N SER A 116 15.51 -2.80 -16.84
CA SER A 116 16.88 -3.32 -16.89
C SER A 116 16.88 -4.83 -16.78
N GLN A 117 17.77 -5.47 -17.52
CA GLN A 117 18.05 -6.90 -17.42
C GLN A 117 19.24 -7.14 -16.50
N GLY A 118 19.17 -8.16 -15.66
CA GLY A 118 20.20 -8.44 -14.68
C GLY A 118 20.20 -7.46 -13.50
N THR A 119 21.34 -7.33 -12.83
CA THR A 119 21.48 -6.42 -11.69
C THR A 119 21.63 -4.97 -12.16
N ASN A 120 20.87 -4.08 -11.56
CA ASN A 120 21.02 -2.63 -11.73
C ASN A 120 21.00 -1.97 -10.35
N ALA A 121 22.15 -1.95 -9.70
CA ALA A 121 22.29 -1.39 -8.35
C ALA A 121 21.93 0.10 -8.29
N ASN A 122 22.12 0.86 -9.39
CA ASN A 122 21.73 2.26 -9.43
C ASN A 122 20.22 2.44 -9.25
N ASN A 123 19.40 1.69 -9.99
CA ASN A 123 17.95 1.86 -9.94
C ASN A 123 17.30 1.19 -8.73
N PHE A 124 17.89 0.10 -8.22
CA PHE A 124 17.29 -0.72 -7.18
C PHE A 124 18.01 -0.61 -5.83
N ASN A 125 18.75 0.46 -5.61
CA ASN A 125 19.17 0.89 -4.28
C ASN A 125 18.04 1.68 -3.60
N ASP A 126 18.07 1.79 -2.27
CA ASP A 126 17.09 2.55 -1.50
C ASP A 126 17.09 4.03 -1.91
N ASN A 127 15.94 4.51 -2.37
CA ASN A 127 15.78 5.88 -2.82
C ASN A 127 14.31 6.34 -2.75
N THR A 128 14.09 7.62 -3.00
CA THR A 128 12.76 8.22 -2.90
C THR A 128 11.79 7.82 -4.01
N VAL A 129 12.26 7.27 -5.13
CA VAL A 129 11.39 6.76 -6.21
C VAL A 129 10.59 5.55 -5.72
N TRP A 130 11.21 4.71 -4.90
CA TRP A 130 10.61 3.51 -4.34
C TRP A 130 9.93 3.72 -2.99
N LEU A 131 10.10 4.91 -2.41
CA LEU A 131 9.47 5.25 -1.13
C LEU A 131 7.97 5.46 -1.33
N THR A 132 7.18 4.58 -0.77
CA THR A 132 5.72 4.61 -0.87
C THR A 132 5.10 4.95 0.47
N ASN A 133 4.15 5.88 0.47
CA ASN A 133 3.29 6.13 1.61
C ASN A 133 2.28 4.99 1.74
N LYS A 134 2.36 4.24 2.83
CA LYS A 134 1.47 3.12 3.15
C LYS A 134 0.38 3.50 4.15
N SER A 135 0.22 4.78 4.46
CA SER A 135 -0.87 5.24 5.31
C SER A 135 -2.22 4.95 4.65
N PHE A 136 -3.18 4.51 5.43
CA PHE A 136 -4.49 4.13 4.92
C PHE A 136 -5.61 4.41 5.94
N LEU A 137 -6.84 4.36 5.46
CA LEU A 137 -8.07 4.33 6.24
C LEU A 137 -8.96 3.19 5.71
N LYS A 138 -9.31 2.25 6.56
CA LYS A 138 -10.18 1.09 6.23
C LYS A 138 -11.42 1.09 7.10
N LEU A 139 -12.55 0.74 6.49
CA LEU A 139 -13.71 0.25 7.20
C LEU A 139 -13.48 -1.22 7.53
N ARG A 140 -12.95 -1.48 8.75
CA ARG A 140 -12.66 -2.84 9.20
C ARG A 140 -13.91 -3.66 9.36
N HIS A 141 -14.97 -3.01 9.80
CA HIS A 141 -16.19 -3.69 10.11
C HIS A 141 -17.36 -2.70 10.09
N ALA A 142 -18.41 -3.04 9.39
CA ALA A 142 -19.70 -2.39 9.51
C ALA A 142 -20.80 -3.45 9.58
N GLU A 143 -21.73 -3.30 10.49
CA GLU A 143 -22.83 -4.21 10.66
C GLU A 143 -24.13 -3.42 10.77
N LEU A 144 -25.10 -3.75 9.94
CA LEU A 144 -26.48 -3.37 10.09
C LEU A 144 -27.23 -4.60 10.60
N TYR A 145 -27.96 -4.46 11.68
CA TYR A 145 -28.68 -5.59 12.28
C TYR A 145 -30.08 -5.23 12.76
N TYR A 146 -30.91 -6.26 12.88
CA TYR A 146 -32.19 -6.19 13.52
C TYR A 146 -32.30 -7.26 14.62
N LYS A 147 -32.52 -6.82 15.85
CA LYS A 147 -32.85 -7.69 16.99
C LYS A 147 -34.36 -7.83 17.11
N PHE A 148 -34.83 -9.06 17.06
CA PHE A 148 -36.26 -9.36 17.24
C PHE A 148 -36.68 -9.08 18.68
N SER A 149 -37.82 -8.43 18.84
CA SER A 149 -38.33 -8.12 20.17
C SER A 149 -38.80 -9.41 20.91
N LYS A 150 -38.69 -9.40 22.26
CA LYS A 150 -39.16 -10.51 23.07
C LYS A 150 -40.64 -10.87 22.81
N LYS A 151 -41.46 -9.87 22.46
CA LYS A 151 -42.87 -10.08 22.13
C LYS A 151 -43.04 -10.93 20.85
N LEU A 152 -42.19 -10.74 19.85
CA LEU A 152 -42.23 -11.57 18.63
C LEU A 152 -41.71 -12.99 18.87
N LEU A 153 -40.84 -13.18 19.84
CA LEU A 153 -40.24 -14.47 20.16
C LEU A 153 -41.05 -15.26 21.21
N ALA A 154 -42.08 -14.65 21.83
CA ALA A 154 -42.80 -15.23 22.95
C ALA A 154 -43.49 -16.60 22.67
N SER A 155 -43.79 -16.88 21.40
CA SER A 155 -44.36 -18.17 20.95
C SER A 155 -43.31 -19.18 20.48
N THR A 156 -42.02 -18.87 20.63
CA THR A 156 -40.90 -19.71 20.18
C THR A 156 -40.03 -20.10 21.39
N PRO A 157 -39.21 -21.17 21.30
CA PRO A 157 -38.24 -21.50 22.35
C PRO A 157 -37.02 -20.54 22.38
N LEU A 158 -37.00 -19.51 21.55
CA LEU A 158 -35.88 -18.60 21.41
C LEU A 158 -35.92 -17.50 22.47
N GLN A 159 -34.82 -17.30 23.16
CA GLN A 159 -34.60 -16.16 24.06
C GLN A 159 -34.16 -14.90 23.33
N SER A 160 -33.43 -15.06 22.18
CA SER A 160 -32.99 -13.97 21.35
C SER A 160 -32.88 -14.39 19.88
N ALA A 161 -33.08 -13.44 18.99
CA ALA A 161 -32.82 -13.61 17.55
C ALA A 161 -32.33 -12.29 16.95
N LYS A 162 -31.36 -12.38 16.07
CA LYS A 162 -30.77 -11.23 15.37
C LYS A 162 -30.47 -11.59 13.90
N LEU A 163 -30.95 -10.78 12.98
CA LEU A 163 -30.55 -10.80 11.58
C LEU A 163 -29.56 -9.70 11.36
N TYR A 164 -28.51 -9.94 10.57
CA TYR A 164 -27.50 -8.93 10.29
C TYR A 164 -26.91 -9.05 8.89
N VAL A 165 -26.47 -7.91 8.38
CA VAL A 165 -25.59 -7.79 7.21
C VAL A 165 -24.31 -7.13 7.69
N ARG A 166 -23.17 -7.71 7.35
CA ARG A 166 -21.86 -7.26 7.77
C ARG A 166 -20.97 -7.04 6.55
N ALA A 167 -20.30 -5.90 6.51
CA ALA A 167 -19.25 -5.58 5.58
C ALA A 167 -17.90 -5.57 6.33
N SER A 168 -16.84 -6.08 5.73
CA SER A 168 -15.49 -6.11 6.33
C SER A 168 -14.41 -5.76 5.32
N ASP A 169 -13.39 -5.04 5.81
CA ASP A 169 -12.14 -4.74 5.14
C ASP A 169 -12.25 -3.94 3.83
N PHE A 170 -13.18 -2.99 3.78
CA PHE A 170 -13.26 -2.03 2.68
C PHE A 170 -12.23 -0.92 2.85
N ILE A 171 -11.36 -0.73 1.85
CA ILE A 171 -10.44 0.40 1.80
C ILE A 171 -11.25 1.66 1.50
N LEU A 172 -11.15 2.66 2.37
CA LEU A 172 -11.78 3.96 2.20
C LEU A 172 -10.83 4.98 1.59
N PHE A 173 -9.55 4.87 1.94
CA PHE A 173 -8.50 5.76 1.47
C PHE A 173 -7.13 5.09 1.62
N ASP A 174 -6.29 5.20 0.60
CA ASP A 174 -4.88 4.83 0.63
C ASP A 174 -4.06 5.65 -0.37
N HIS A 175 -2.76 5.38 -0.43
CA HIS A 175 -1.81 5.99 -1.36
C HIS A 175 -1.05 4.93 -2.17
N VAL A 176 -1.50 3.67 -2.14
CA VAL A 176 -0.79 2.54 -2.74
C VAL A 176 -1.48 2.09 -4.01
N ASP A 177 -0.78 2.13 -5.14
CA ASP A 177 -1.39 1.85 -6.45
C ASP A 177 -1.53 0.35 -6.78
N VAL A 178 -0.70 -0.52 -6.20
CA VAL A 178 -0.54 -1.90 -6.71
C VAL A 178 -0.70 -2.99 -5.65
N CYS A 179 -0.61 -2.67 -4.38
CA CYS A 179 -0.72 -3.64 -3.29
C CYS A 179 -1.63 -3.12 -2.17
N ASP A 180 -2.08 -4.01 -1.31
CA ASP A 180 -2.83 -3.61 -0.12
C ASP A 180 -1.89 -2.89 0.85
N PRO A 181 -2.19 -1.65 1.28
CA PRO A 181 -1.36 -0.90 2.23
C PRO A 181 -1.19 -1.62 3.57
N ASP A 182 -2.13 -2.48 3.93
CA ASP A 182 -2.17 -3.25 5.17
C ASP A 182 -1.43 -4.60 5.05
N ALA A 183 -1.21 -5.08 3.83
CA ALA A 183 -0.42 -6.27 3.56
C ALA A 183 1.07 -5.92 3.44
N MET A 184 1.93 -6.87 3.83
CA MET A 184 3.38 -6.74 3.71
C MET A 184 3.84 -7.30 2.35
N GLY A 185 4.59 -6.50 1.59
CA GLY A 185 5.23 -6.94 0.36
C GLY A 185 4.24 -7.41 -0.72
N THR A 186 4.45 -8.63 -1.22
CA THR A 186 3.62 -9.30 -2.23
C THR A 186 2.56 -10.23 -1.64
N SER A 187 2.26 -10.11 -0.37
CA SER A 187 1.19 -10.87 0.27
C SER A 187 -0.15 -10.64 -0.43
N HIS A 188 -1.01 -11.64 -0.42
CA HIS A 188 -2.36 -11.46 -0.93
C HIS A 188 -3.07 -10.31 -0.21
N PRO A 189 -3.76 -9.42 -0.95
CA PRO A 189 -4.55 -8.37 -0.33
C PRO A 189 -5.64 -8.98 0.55
N ILE A 190 -5.99 -8.29 1.61
CA ILE A 190 -7.12 -8.67 2.47
C ILE A 190 -8.40 -8.41 1.67
N PRO A 191 -9.20 -9.45 1.32
CA PRO A 191 -10.38 -9.26 0.50
C PRO A 191 -11.49 -8.55 1.29
N ALA A 192 -12.08 -7.53 0.67
CA ALA A 192 -13.34 -6.99 1.16
C ALA A 192 -14.45 -8.06 1.08
N SER A 193 -15.29 -8.14 2.10
CA SER A 193 -16.33 -9.14 2.17
C SER A 193 -17.67 -8.57 2.65
N ILE A 194 -18.78 -9.17 2.17
CA ILE A 194 -20.13 -8.93 2.65
C ILE A 194 -20.71 -10.26 3.12
N GLN A 195 -21.23 -10.27 4.33
CA GLN A 195 -21.82 -11.45 4.97
C GLN A 195 -23.24 -11.14 5.39
N VAL A 196 -24.14 -12.11 5.22
CA VAL A 196 -25.50 -12.09 5.78
C VAL A 196 -25.59 -13.22 6.78
N GLY A 197 -26.08 -12.95 7.96
CA GLY A 197 -26.14 -13.95 9.02
C GLY A 197 -27.36 -13.80 9.91
N PHE A 198 -27.68 -14.91 10.57
CA PHE A 198 -28.72 -15.00 11.55
C PHE A 198 -28.17 -15.63 12.84
N SER A 199 -28.46 -15.01 13.98
CA SER A 199 -27.99 -15.48 15.29
C SER A 199 -29.18 -15.74 16.17
N VAL A 200 -29.24 -16.90 16.84
CA VAL A 200 -30.28 -17.29 17.80
C VAL A 200 -29.67 -17.69 19.12
N GLY A 201 -30.39 -17.41 20.21
CA GLY A 201 -30.08 -17.89 21.55
C GLY A 201 -31.34 -18.59 22.14
N PHE A 202 -31.08 -19.69 22.82
CA PHE A 202 -32.11 -20.55 23.46
C PHE A 202 -32.07 -20.39 24.98
#